data_8e20821ff59e6df207c79a5e90a97e31
#
_entry.id   8e20821ff59e6df207c79a5e90a97e31
#
_cell.length_a   1.000
_cell.length_b   1.000
_cell.length_c   1.000
_cell.angle_alpha   90.00
_cell.angle_beta   90.00
_cell.angle_gamma   90.00
#
_symmetry.space_group_name_H-M   'P 1'
#
loop_
_entity.id
_entity.type
_entity.pdbx_description
1 polymer ?
#
loop_
_entity_poly.entity_id
_entity_poly.type
_entity_poly.pdbx_seq_one_letter_code
_entity_poly.pdbx_strand_id
1 'polypeptide(L)'
;VTEVTYFVALPFIAADGGIAAGEPTECLNPVAVVMRAEALSRKPGHVGAVAFSRTGDPATGDFGDAKVIKKFGDVPDELSAL
;
A
#
# COMPACT_ATOMS: atom_id res chain seq x y z
N VAL A 1 -17.10 -14.62 -14.07
CA VAL A 1 -16.05 -13.63 -13.81
C VAL A 1 -15.92 -13.45 -12.30
N THR A 2 -14.73 -13.72 -11.78
CA THR A 2 -14.48 -13.60 -10.35
C THR A 2 -13.53 -12.44 -10.10
N GLU A 3 -14.02 -11.42 -9.43
CA GLU A 3 -13.17 -10.32 -9.00
C GLU A 3 -12.68 -10.57 -7.58
N VAL A 4 -11.44 -10.21 -7.33
CA VAL A 4 -10.81 -10.35 -6.03
C VAL A 4 -10.30 -8.99 -5.58
N THR A 5 -10.50 -8.68 -4.32
CA THR A 5 -9.97 -7.46 -3.73
C THR A 5 -8.74 -7.79 -2.89
N TYR A 6 -7.63 -7.14 -3.22
CA TYR A 6 -6.38 -7.25 -2.47
C TYR A 6 -6.21 -6.03 -1.59
N PHE A 7 -5.79 -6.26 -0.36
CA PHE A 7 -5.46 -5.20 0.59
C PHE A 7 -3.95 -5.21 0.77
N VAL A 8 -3.31 -4.07 0.51
CA VAL A 8 -1.84 -3.99 0.53
C VAL A 8 -1.38 -2.85 1.43
N ALA A 9 -0.42 -3.14 2.28
CA ALA A 9 0.28 -2.14 3.08
C ALA A 9 1.65 -1.90 2.44
N LEU A 10 1.89 -0.67 1.99
CA LEU A 10 3.13 -0.30 1.30
C LEU A 10 3.89 0.71 2.14
N PRO A 11 5.07 0.34 2.65
CA PRO A 11 5.91 1.28 3.38
C PRO A 11 6.70 2.17 2.43
N PHE A 12 7.09 3.33 2.93
CA PHE A 12 7.96 4.26 2.21
C PHE A 12 9.21 4.52 3.03
N ILE A 13 10.33 4.53 2.36
CA ILE A 13 11.64 4.75 2.97
C ILE A 13 12.27 6.02 2.42
N ALA A 14 13.14 6.64 3.20
CA ALA A 14 13.91 7.77 2.72
C ALA A 14 14.96 7.27 1.74
N ALA A 15 15.05 7.94 0.59
CA ALA A 15 16.02 7.62 -0.45
C ALA A 15 16.67 8.91 -0.94
N ASP A 16 17.78 8.79 -1.64
CA ASP A 16 18.48 9.96 -2.18
C ASP A 16 17.56 10.75 -3.09
N GLY A 17 17.32 12.00 -2.70
CA GLY A 17 16.45 12.89 -3.46
C GLY A 17 14.97 12.75 -3.19
N GLY A 18 14.56 11.95 -2.20
CA GLY A 18 13.13 11.85 -1.87
C GLY A 18 12.72 10.60 -1.10
N ILE A 19 11.57 10.07 -1.47
CA ILE A 19 10.95 8.93 -0.81
C ILE A 19 10.77 7.81 -1.84
N ALA A 20 11.13 6.60 -1.48
CA ALA A 20 10.97 5.43 -2.33
C ALA A 20 10.04 4.41 -1.68
N ALA A 21 9.30 3.66 -2.49
CA ALA A 21 8.46 2.58 -2.00
C ALA A 21 9.32 1.41 -1.53
N GLY A 22 8.96 0.85 -0.38
CA GLY A 22 9.58 -0.36 0.11
C GLY A 22 8.84 -1.60 -0.36
N GLU A 23 8.98 -2.69 0.38
CA GLU A 23 8.36 -3.96 0.03
C GLU A 23 6.90 -4.01 0.47
N PRO A 24 5.95 -4.24 -0.45
CA PRO A 24 4.54 -4.29 -0.07
C PRO A 24 4.19 -5.58 0.69
N THR A 25 3.20 -5.48 1.58
CA THR A 25 2.68 -6.61 2.33
C THR A 25 1.19 -6.76 2.05
N GLU A 26 0.79 -7.93 1.56
CA GLU A 26 -0.61 -8.22 1.32
C GLU A 26 -1.29 -8.65 2.62
N CYS A 27 -2.51 -8.17 2.83
CA CYS A 27 -3.33 -8.50 3.98
C CYS A 27 -4.69 -9.01 3.54
N LEU A 28 -5.42 -9.65 4.45
CA LEU A 28 -6.67 -10.34 4.12
C LEU A 28 -7.91 -9.47 4.25
N ASN A 29 -7.82 -8.36 4.97
CA ASN A 29 -8.98 -7.50 5.20
C ASN A 29 -8.54 -6.06 5.48
N PRO A 30 -9.48 -5.09 5.42
CA PRO A 30 -9.13 -3.67 5.61
C PRO A 30 -8.57 -3.36 6.99
N VAL A 31 -9.05 -4.00 8.03
CA VAL A 31 -8.56 -3.76 9.39
C VAL A 31 -7.10 -4.22 9.50
N ALA A 32 -6.82 -5.41 9.02
CA ALA A 32 -5.45 -5.95 9.06
C ALA A 32 -4.47 -5.09 8.26
N VAL A 33 -4.88 -4.59 7.09
CA VAL A 33 -3.99 -3.78 6.26
C VAL A 33 -3.69 -2.42 6.90
N VAL A 34 -4.68 -1.81 7.57
CA VAL A 34 -4.46 -0.54 8.28
C VAL A 34 -3.49 -0.75 9.43
N MET A 35 -3.68 -1.82 10.22
CA MET A 35 -2.78 -2.14 11.32
C MET A 35 -1.37 -2.42 10.83
N ARG A 36 -1.23 -3.12 9.72
CA ARG A 36 0.07 -3.43 9.13
C ARG A 36 0.76 -2.15 8.65
N ALA A 37 0.03 -1.28 7.96
CA ALA A 37 0.59 -0.02 7.50
C ALA A 37 1.06 0.85 8.65
N GLU A 38 0.28 0.92 9.73
CA GLU A 38 0.67 1.66 10.92
C GLU A 38 1.97 1.08 11.53
N ALA A 39 2.05 -0.23 11.67
CA ALA A 39 3.25 -0.88 12.20
C ALA A 39 4.46 -0.64 11.30
N LEU A 40 4.29 -0.71 9.98
CA LEU A 40 5.37 -0.45 9.03
C LEU A 40 5.87 0.99 9.11
N SER A 41 4.96 1.95 9.30
CA SER A 41 5.33 3.37 9.39
C SER A 41 6.19 3.67 10.61
N ARG A 42 6.13 2.83 11.64
CA ARG A 42 6.90 3.00 12.88
C ARG A 42 8.26 2.33 12.87
N LYS A 43 8.56 1.51 11.86
CA LYS A 43 9.85 0.81 11.79
C LYS A 43 10.98 1.79 11.50
N PRO A 44 12.17 1.58 12.08
CA PRO A 44 13.35 2.39 11.77
C PRO A 44 13.64 2.37 10.26
N GLY A 45 13.95 3.53 9.70
CA GLY A 45 14.21 3.67 8.28
C GLY A 45 12.97 3.91 7.42
N HIS A 46 11.78 3.71 7.96
CA HIS A 46 10.54 4.01 7.26
C HIS A 46 10.07 5.42 7.61
N VAL A 47 9.65 6.19 6.61
CA VAL A 47 9.14 7.54 6.81
C VAL A 47 7.62 7.60 6.76
N GLY A 48 6.99 6.56 6.22
CA GLY A 48 5.54 6.47 6.17
C GLY A 48 5.09 5.14 5.59
N ALA A 49 3.79 4.97 5.49
CA ALA A 49 3.18 3.81 4.88
C ALA A 49 1.77 4.14 4.42
N VAL A 50 1.28 3.42 3.42
CA VAL A 50 -0.08 3.58 2.94
C VAL A 50 -0.79 2.22 2.92
N ALA A 51 -2.05 2.22 3.35
CA ALA A 51 -2.93 1.07 3.20
C ALA A 51 -3.86 1.34 2.03
N PHE A 52 -3.90 0.44 1.07
CA PHE A 52 -4.77 0.59 -0.10
C PHE A 52 -5.34 -0.75 -0.53
N SER A 53 -6.36 -0.69 -1.39
CA SER A 53 -6.96 -1.89 -1.96
C SER A 53 -6.99 -1.79 -3.48
N ARG A 54 -6.94 -2.94 -4.14
CA ARG A 54 -7.16 -3.06 -5.58
C ARG A 54 -8.09 -4.22 -5.84
N THR A 55 -9.03 -4.01 -6.74
CA THR A 55 -9.99 -5.04 -7.13
C THR A 55 -9.79 -5.35 -8.61
N GLY A 56 -9.78 -6.64 -8.93
CA GLY A 56 -9.63 -7.06 -10.31
C GLY A 56 -9.74 -8.56 -10.48
N ASP A 57 -9.51 -9.00 -11.71
CA ASP A 57 -9.56 -10.41 -12.07
C ASP A 57 -8.13 -10.95 -12.19
N PRO A 58 -7.69 -11.82 -11.28
CA PRO A 58 -6.34 -12.38 -11.35
C PRO A 58 -6.12 -13.28 -12.58
N ALA A 59 -7.17 -13.82 -13.16
CA ALA A 59 -7.05 -14.67 -14.34
C ALA A 59 -6.66 -13.88 -15.58
N THR A 60 -7.13 -12.65 -15.70
CA THR A 60 -6.81 -11.77 -16.84
C THR A 60 -5.72 -10.76 -16.52
N GLY A 61 -5.44 -10.54 -15.24
CA GLY A 61 -4.51 -9.51 -14.79
C GLY A 61 -5.06 -8.10 -14.83
N ASP A 62 -6.36 -7.95 -15.09
CA ASP A 62 -7.00 -6.64 -15.16
C ASP A 62 -7.39 -6.16 -13.76
N PHE A 63 -6.69 -5.16 -13.26
CA PHE A 63 -6.97 -4.56 -11.97
C PHE A 63 -7.33 -3.09 -12.15
N GLY A 64 -8.31 -2.65 -11.35
CA GLY A 64 -8.68 -1.25 -11.28
C GLY A 64 -7.65 -0.41 -10.53
N ASP A 65 -7.93 0.87 -10.38
CA ASP A 65 -7.06 1.79 -9.66
C ASP A 65 -7.03 1.45 -8.18
N ALA A 66 -5.89 1.70 -7.56
CA ALA A 66 -5.74 1.53 -6.13
C ALA A 66 -6.61 2.53 -5.38
N LYS A 67 -7.31 2.05 -4.35
CA LYS A 67 -8.11 2.92 -3.47
C LYS A 67 -7.40 3.05 -2.14
N VAL A 68 -6.97 4.25 -1.81
CA VAL A 68 -6.28 4.51 -0.55
C VAL A 68 -7.27 4.41 0.60
N ILE A 69 -6.94 3.56 1.57
CA ILE A 69 -7.74 3.40 2.79
C ILE A 69 -7.25 4.36 3.86
N LYS A 70 -5.94 4.38 4.11
CA LYS A 70 -5.34 5.27 5.10
C LYS A 70 -3.86 5.48 4.80
N LYS A 71 -3.36 6.68 5.13
CA LYS A 71 -1.95 7.03 5.03
C LYS A 71 -1.38 7.31 6.41
N PHE A 72 -0.14 6.89 6.61
CA PHE A 72 0.59 7.12 7.86
C PHE A 72 1.93 7.79 7.54
N GLY A 73 2.23 8.88 8.22
CA GLY A 73 3.51 9.57 8.05
C GLY A 73 3.66 10.23 6.69
N ASP A 74 4.87 10.22 6.17
CA ASP A 74 5.20 10.85 4.88
C ASP A 74 4.93 9.88 3.74
N VAL A 75 3.91 10.19 2.95
CA VAL A 75 3.50 9.40 1.78
C VAL A 75 3.39 10.36 0.60
N PRO A 76 3.91 9.99 -0.58
CA PRO A 76 3.76 10.85 -1.75
C PRO A 76 2.30 11.15 -2.06
N ASP A 77 2.00 12.40 -2.44
CA ASP A 77 0.64 12.79 -2.80
C ASP A 77 0.17 12.06 -4.04
N GLU A 78 1.08 11.80 -4.96
CA GLU A 78 0.77 11.05 -6.16
C GLU A 78 1.17 9.59 -5.99
N LEU A 79 0.16 8.71 -5.99
CA LEU A 79 0.36 7.27 -5.82
C LEU A 79 0.17 6.52 -7.14
N SER A 80 0.48 7.14 -8.25
CA SER A 80 0.30 6.54 -9.58
C SER A 80 1.18 5.31 -9.81
N ALA A 81 2.20 5.12 -8.98
CA ALA A 81 3.05 3.93 -9.04
C ALA A 81 2.44 2.69 -8.37
N LEU A 82 1.33 2.85 -7.71
CA LEU A 82 0.64 1.74 -7.05
C LEU A 82 -0.11 0.85 -8.01
#